data_c82567bce4bdfab65c95cee90c5f5b2c
#
_entry.id   c82567bce4bdfab65c95cee90c5f5b2c
#
_cell.length_a   1.000
_cell.length_b   1.000
_cell.length_c   1.000
_cell.angle_alpha   90.00
_cell.angle_beta   90.00
_cell.angle_gamma   90.00
#
_symmetry.space_group_name_H-M   'P 1'
#
loop_
_entity.id
_entity.type
_entity.pdbx_description
1 polymer ?
#
loop_
_entity_poly.entity_id
_entity_poly.type
_entity_poly.pdbx_seq_one_letter_code
_entity_poly.pdbx_strand_id
1 'polypeptide(L)'
;MSDKPAAPAAPSRASMKKELPEHFRGYKHVWVFIEIERGAVHPVSFELLGEGRKLADKLGVELASVIVGAPGEATRQAAQETFAYGADLAYLVEDEILTDYRNEPYSQAMTQLVNAHKPEILLLGATTLGRDLAGSVATTLLTGLTADCTELAVDADGSLAATRPTFGGSLLCTIYTLNYRPQMATVRPRVMAMPERLEGRQGRIIEFKPDLDEDKILTKILKFIPDRDSAKSNLAYADIVVAGGLGLQSAENFQLVRNLASVLGAEFGGSRPLVQKGWIGSDRQIGQTGKTIRPKLYIAAGISGAIQHRVGVEGADCIVAINTDKDAPIFGFAHLGVVTDAIRLLPALTEAFRKRLSPHGRDRLAG
;
A
#
# COMPACT_ATOMS: atom_id res chain seq x y z
N MET A 1 23.49 31.34 39.47
CA MET A 1 22.37 30.40 39.24
C MET A 1 21.24 31.24 38.67
N SER A 2 21.02 31.23 37.37
CA SER A 2 19.96 32.00 36.73
C SER A 2 18.78 31.07 36.51
N ASP A 3 17.71 31.25 37.27
CA ASP A 3 16.41 30.60 37.00
C ASP A 3 15.89 31.07 35.66
N LYS A 4 16.00 30.20 34.65
CA LYS A 4 15.21 30.36 33.42
C LYS A 4 13.79 29.93 33.74
N PRO A 5 12.76 30.76 33.47
CA PRO A 5 11.39 30.35 33.62
C PRO A 5 11.11 29.15 32.67
N ALA A 6 10.48 28.11 33.23
CA ALA A 6 10.05 26.96 32.45
C ALA A 6 9.13 27.41 31.29
N ALA A 7 9.39 26.93 30.11
CA ALA A 7 8.52 27.17 28.97
C ALA A 7 7.10 26.72 29.30
N PRO A 8 6.04 27.47 28.91
CA PRO A 8 4.67 27.05 29.16
C PRO A 8 4.43 25.67 28.53
N ALA A 9 3.85 24.78 29.33
CA ALA A 9 3.46 23.44 28.85
C ALA A 9 2.56 23.59 27.61
N ALA A 10 2.88 22.82 26.56
CA ALA A 10 2.02 22.76 25.38
C ALA A 10 0.58 22.42 25.80
N PRO A 11 -0.45 23.08 25.24
CA PRO A 11 -1.84 22.83 25.65
C PRO A 11 -2.15 21.35 25.46
N SER A 12 -2.79 20.73 26.47
CA SER A 12 -3.20 19.35 26.41
C SER A 12 -4.18 19.16 25.23
N ARG A 13 -4.11 18.04 24.56
CA ARG A 13 -4.92 17.70 23.39
C ARG A 13 -6.43 17.84 23.62
N ALA A 14 -6.89 17.62 24.86
CA ALA A 14 -8.27 17.84 25.29
C ALA A 14 -8.73 19.29 25.11
N SER A 15 -7.81 20.28 25.15
CA SER A 15 -8.12 21.68 24.93
C SER A 15 -8.22 22.11 23.47
N MET A 16 -7.85 21.21 22.53
CA MET A 16 -7.87 21.49 21.08
C MET A 16 -9.12 20.94 20.39
N LYS A 17 -9.94 20.13 21.08
CA LYS A 17 -11.15 19.54 20.50
C LYS A 17 -12.21 20.63 20.33
N LYS A 18 -12.34 21.14 19.09
CA LYS A 18 -13.50 21.96 18.72
C LYS A 18 -14.70 21.05 18.51
N GLU A 19 -15.87 21.43 18.98
CA GLU A 19 -17.11 20.78 18.59
C GLU A 19 -17.22 20.82 17.05
N LEU A 20 -17.52 19.66 16.45
CA LEU A 20 -17.78 19.60 15.01
C LEU A 20 -18.96 20.50 14.66
N PRO A 21 -18.89 21.25 13.57
CA PRO A 21 -20.03 21.96 13.04
C PRO A 21 -21.25 21.04 12.92
N GLU A 22 -22.44 21.57 13.13
CA GLU A 22 -23.67 20.77 13.22
C GLU A 22 -23.90 19.89 11.97
N HIS A 23 -23.55 20.38 10.79
CA HIS A 23 -23.67 19.65 9.53
C HIS A 23 -22.75 18.42 9.41
N PHE A 24 -21.73 18.26 10.28
CA PHE A 24 -20.88 17.09 10.33
C PHE A 24 -21.29 16.06 11.42
N ARG A 25 -22.26 16.38 12.27
CA ARG A 25 -22.69 15.47 13.36
C ARG A 25 -23.35 14.17 12.89
N GLY A 26 -23.76 14.08 11.63
CA GLY A 26 -24.39 12.89 11.05
C GLY A 26 -23.43 11.93 10.35
N TYR A 27 -22.15 12.22 10.34
CA TYR A 27 -21.14 11.38 9.68
C TYR A 27 -20.84 10.13 10.53
N LYS A 28 -20.88 8.95 9.88
CA LYS A 28 -20.64 7.64 10.52
C LYS A 28 -19.97 6.68 9.56
N HIS A 29 -19.45 5.60 10.09
CA HIS A 29 -18.86 4.48 9.37
C HIS A 29 -17.47 4.75 8.81
N VAL A 30 -16.75 3.67 8.64
CA VAL A 30 -15.43 3.66 7.98
C VAL A 30 -15.62 3.10 6.58
N TRP A 31 -15.16 3.86 5.58
CA TRP A 31 -15.24 3.46 4.19
C TRP A 31 -13.86 3.16 3.62
N VAL A 32 -13.81 2.15 2.76
CA VAL A 32 -12.63 1.77 1.98
C VAL A 32 -13.01 1.80 0.50
N PHE A 33 -12.34 2.63 -0.27
CA PHE A 33 -12.44 2.61 -1.72
C PHE A 33 -11.75 1.34 -2.26
N ILE A 34 -12.47 0.57 -3.06
CA ILE A 34 -11.99 -0.66 -3.66
C ILE A 34 -11.48 -0.36 -5.06
N GLU A 35 -10.17 -0.42 -5.23
CA GLU A 35 -9.54 -0.24 -6.52
C GLU A 35 -9.63 -1.53 -7.32
N ILE A 36 -10.17 -1.44 -8.54
CA ILE A 36 -10.22 -2.54 -9.49
C ILE A 36 -9.19 -2.27 -10.59
N GLU A 37 -8.25 -3.18 -10.72
CA GLU A 37 -7.24 -3.14 -11.78
C GLU A 37 -7.41 -4.39 -12.68
N ARG A 38 -7.69 -4.18 -13.97
CA ARG A 38 -7.84 -5.26 -14.97
C ARG A 38 -8.87 -6.33 -14.59
N GLY A 39 -9.96 -5.91 -13.99
CA GLY A 39 -11.07 -6.79 -13.58
C GLY A 39 -10.84 -7.55 -12.27
N ALA A 40 -9.75 -7.29 -11.55
CA ALA A 40 -9.47 -7.85 -10.24
C ALA A 40 -9.33 -6.74 -9.18
N VAL A 41 -9.70 -7.04 -7.95
CA VAL A 41 -9.49 -6.11 -6.83
C VAL A 41 -8.00 -5.99 -6.54
N HIS A 42 -7.51 -4.75 -6.52
CA HIS A 42 -6.12 -4.48 -6.17
C HIS A 42 -5.86 -4.87 -4.70
N PRO A 43 -4.78 -5.62 -4.39
CA PRO A 43 -4.53 -6.14 -3.04
C PRO A 43 -4.52 -5.09 -1.92
N VAL A 44 -4.11 -3.85 -2.21
CA VAL A 44 -4.17 -2.75 -1.21
C VAL A 44 -5.57 -2.54 -0.65
N SER A 45 -6.61 -2.80 -1.43
CA SER A 45 -7.99 -2.67 -0.98
C SER A 45 -8.32 -3.67 0.12
N PHE A 46 -7.81 -4.90 0.04
CA PHE A 46 -7.97 -5.91 1.08
C PHE A 46 -7.14 -5.57 2.34
N GLU A 47 -5.91 -5.08 2.18
CA GLU A 47 -5.11 -4.57 3.29
C GLU A 47 -5.88 -3.48 4.05
N LEU A 48 -6.50 -2.55 3.30
CA LEU A 48 -7.29 -1.46 3.87
C LEU A 48 -8.60 -1.93 4.51
N LEU A 49 -9.25 -2.98 4.00
CA LEU A 49 -10.40 -3.57 4.67
C LEU A 49 -10.01 -4.16 6.03
N GLY A 50 -8.86 -4.83 6.11
CA GLY A 50 -8.34 -5.33 7.39
C GLY A 50 -8.06 -4.21 8.39
N GLU A 51 -7.44 -3.11 7.96
CA GLU A 51 -7.19 -1.97 8.84
C GLU A 51 -8.48 -1.19 9.15
N GLY A 52 -9.33 -0.98 8.15
CA GLY A 52 -10.64 -0.36 8.32
C GLY A 52 -11.53 -1.11 9.32
N ARG A 53 -11.43 -2.46 9.35
CA ARG A 53 -12.16 -3.27 10.34
C ARG A 53 -11.74 -2.93 11.77
N LYS A 54 -10.44 -2.82 12.04
CA LYS A 54 -9.91 -2.43 13.36
C LYS A 54 -10.39 -1.03 13.77
N LEU A 55 -10.40 -0.08 12.82
CA LEU A 55 -10.89 1.28 13.08
C LEU A 55 -12.39 1.29 13.36
N ALA A 56 -13.18 0.55 12.55
CA ALA A 56 -14.62 0.45 12.69
C ALA A 56 -15.02 -0.21 14.02
N ASP A 57 -14.35 -1.30 14.40
CA ASP A 57 -14.58 -1.98 15.69
C ASP A 57 -14.29 -1.05 16.88
N LYS A 58 -13.19 -0.27 16.81
CA LYS A 58 -12.84 0.68 17.86
C LYS A 58 -13.82 1.84 17.97
N LEU A 59 -14.45 2.24 16.85
CA LEU A 59 -15.48 3.27 16.81
C LEU A 59 -16.90 2.73 17.11
N GLY A 60 -17.08 1.41 17.09
CA GLY A 60 -18.41 0.79 17.23
C GLY A 60 -19.34 1.07 16.05
N VAL A 61 -18.79 1.09 14.82
CA VAL A 61 -19.50 1.40 13.58
C VAL A 61 -19.27 0.33 12.50
N GLU A 62 -20.04 0.39 11.41
CA GLU A 62 -19.88 -0.53 10.28
C GLU A 62 -18.68 -0.15 9.41
N LEU A 63 -18.06 -1.17 8.79
CA LEU A 63 -17.10 -1.03 7.72
C LEU A 63 -17.81 -1.19 6.38
N ALA A 64 -17.66 -0.20 5.51
CA ALA A 64 -18.18 -0.24 4.15
C ALA A 64 -17.07 -0.29 3.11
N SER A 65 -17.25 -1.10 2.09
CA SER A 65 -16.50 -1.02 0.84
C SER A 65 -17.22 -0.13 -0.16
N VAL A 66 -16.48 0.61 -0.99
CA VAL A 66 -17.03 1.44 -2.07
C VAL A 66 -16.44 0.96 -3.38
N ILE A 67 -17.28 0.42 -4.25
CA ILE A 67 -16.93 -0.09 -5.58
C ILE A 67 -17.50 0.86 -6.62
N VAL A 68 -16.63 1.38 -7.49
CA VAL A 68 -16.99 2.30 -8.56
C VAL A 68 -16.56 1.69 -9.89
N GLY A 69 -17.47 1.58 -10.84
CA GLY A 69 -17.14 0.99 -12.14
C GLY A 69 -18.34 0.82 -13.08
N ALA A 70 -18.10 0.11 -14.20
CA ALA A 70 -19.16 -0.25 -15.13
C ALA A 70 -20.17 -1.22 -14.49
N PRO A 71 -21.44 -1.16 -14.89
CA PRO A 71 -22.42 -2.17 -14.52
C PRO A 71 -21.98 -3.57 -15.00
N GLY A 72 -22.03 -4.55 -14.11
CA GLY A 72 -21.71 -5.92 -14.52
C GLY A 72 -21.29 -6.86 -13.42
N GLU A 73 -21.01 -8.09 -13.82
CA GLU A 73 -20.66 -9.18 -12.90
C GLU A 73 -19.32 -8.90 -12.15
N ALA A 74 -18.35 -8.28 -12.81
CA ALA A 74 -17.04 -8.02 -12.20
C ALA A 74 -17.12 -7.06 -11.01
N THR A 75 -17.90 -5.98 -11.11
CA THR A 75 -18.13 -5.03 -10.01
C THR A 75 -18.92 -5.70 -8.87
N ARG A 76 -19.90 -6.55 -9.18
CA ARG A 76 -20.68 -7.29 -8.18
C ARG A 76 -19.85 -8.35 -7.48
N GLN A 77 -18.99 -9.08 -8.19
CA GLN A 77 -18.06 -10.03 -7.60
C GLN A 77 -17.05 -9.33 -6.69
N ALA A 78 -16.50 -8.19 -7.12
CA ALA A 78 -15.63 -7.37 -6.28
C ALA A 78 -16.33 -6.96 -4.97
N ALA A 79 -17.60 -6.53 -5.04
CA ALA A 79 -18.36 -6.19 -3.85
C ALA A 79 -18.54 -7.40 -2.91
N GLN A 80 -18.87 -8.57 -3.45
CA GLN A 80 -19.02 -9.79 -2.67
C GLN A 80 -17.71 -10.26 -2.04
N GLU A 81 -16.60 -10.13 -2.76
CA GLU A 81 -15.28 -10.49 -2.25
C GLU A 81 -14.89 -9.65 -1.03
N THR A 82 -15.28 -8.37 -0.98
CA THR A 82 -14.94 -7.49 0.16
C THR A 82 -15.55 -7.96 1.49
N PHE A 83 -16.65 -8.68 1.46
CA PHE A 83 -17.24 -9.26 2.68
C PHE A 83 -16.32 -10.29 3.32
N ALA A 84 -15.66 -11.13 2.52
CA ALA A 84 -14.70 -12.09 3.02
C ALA A 84 -13.48 -11.44 3.71
N TYR A 85 -13.25 -10.14 3.47
CA TYR A 85 -12.17 -9.37 4.10
C TYR A 85 -12.67 -8.36 5.14
N GLY A 86 -13.91 -8.52 5.61
CA GLY A 86 -14.40 -7.83 6.81
C GLY A 86 -15.39 -6.71 6.58
N ALA A 87 -15.77 -6.37 5.34
CA ALA A 87 -16.83 -5.39 5.08
C ALA A 87 -18.19 -5.88 5.61
N ASP A 88 -18.99 -4.98 6.16
CA ASP A 88 -20.37 -5.24 6.60
C ASP A 88 -21.36 -4.89 5.49
N LEU A 89 -21.00 -3.89 4.69
CA LEU A 89 -21.80 -3.47 3.54
C LEU A 89 -20.88 -3.02 2.39
N ALA A 90 -21.42 -3.02 1.18
CA ALA A 90 -20.78 -2.55 -0.03
C ALA A 90 -21.66 -1.54 -0.75
N TYR A 91 -21.14 -0.35 -1.00
CA TYR A 91 -21.76 0.59 -1.92
C TYR A 91 -21.31 0.26 -3.34
N LEU A 92 -22.28 -0.07 -4.20
CA LEU A 92 -22.06 -0.40 -5.60
C LEU A 92 -22.48 0.80 -6.44
N VAL A 93 -21.48 1.50 -6.98
CA VAL A 93 -21.65 2.72 -7.79
C VAL A 93 -21.40 2.37 -9.25
N GLU A 94 -22.47 2.10 -9.97
CA GLU A 94 -22.40 1.61 -11.35
C GLU A 94 -22.94 2.65 -12.36
N ASP A 95 -22.13 2.94 -13.37
CA ASP A 95 -22.51 3.68 -14.57
C ASP A 95 -21.57 3.32 -15.72
N GLU A 96 -22.06 3.32 -16.99
CA GLU A 96 -21.24 3.06 -18.19
C GLU A 96 -20.10 4.07 -18.36
N ILE A 97 -20.29 5.29 -17.88
CA ILE A 97 -19.28 6.36 -17.89
C ILE A 97 -18.06 6.01 -17.01
N LEU A 98 -18.24 5.10 -16.06
CA LEU A 98 -17.23 4.64 -15.10
C LEU A 98 -16.49 3.37 -15.57
N THR A 99 -16.64 2.97 -16.82
CA THR A 99 -15.97 1.77 -17.37
C THR A 99 -14.45 1.84 -17.24
N ASP A 100 -13.89 2.98 -17.61
CA ASP A 100 -12.46 3.25 -17.49
C ASP A 100 -12.24 4.40 -16.52
N TYR A 101 -11.14 4.31 -15.75
CA TYR A 101 -10.83 5.38 -14.80
C TYR A 101 -10.56 6.71 -15.51
N ARG A 102 -11.35 7.69 -15.15
CA ARG A 102 -11.14 9.12 -15.40
C ARG A 102 -11.37 9.85 -14.09
N ASN A 103 -10.48 10.75 -13.73
CA ASN A 103 -10.54 11.44 -12.44
C ASN A 103 -11.89 12.17 -12.24
N GLU A 104 -12.34 12.90 -13.25
CA GLU A 104 -13.55 13.75 -13.14
C GLU A 104 -14.82 12.95 -12.84
N PRO A 105 -15.25 11.94 -13.64
CA PRO A 105 -16.47 11.19 -13.34
C PRO A 105 -16.36 10.34 -12.06
N TYR A 106 -15.19 9.77 -11.76
CA TYR A 106 -14.98 9.03 -10.50
C TYR A 106 -15.07 9.96 -9.29
N SER A 107 -14.50 11.17 -9.37
CA SER A 107 -14.57 12.16 -8.30
C SER A 107 -15.99 12.67 -8.09
N GLN A 108 -16.75 12.91 -9.18
CA GLN A 108 -18.16 13.30 -9.10
C GLN A 108 -19.00 12.20 -8.43
N ALA A 109 -18.86 10.94 -8.87
CA ALA A 109 -19.59 9.80 -8.31
C ALA A 109 -19.28 9.61 -6.82
N MET A 110 -18.00 9.62 -6.44
CA MET A 110 -17.57 9.52 -5.04
C MET A 110 -18.09 10.66 -4.19
N THR A 111 -18.03 11.89 -4.67
CA THR A 111 -18.52 13.07 -3.95
C THR A 111 -20.03 13.01 -3.71
N GLN A 112 -20.81 12.59 -4.72
CA GLN A 112 -22.25 12.40 -4.59
C GLN A 112 -22.58 11.32 -3.55
N LEU A 113 -21.88 10.19 -3.59
CA LEU A 113 -22.05 9.10 -2.63
C LEU A 113 -21.74 9.57 -1.20
N VAL A 114 -20.60 10.26 -1.01
CA VAL A 114 -20.19 10.80 0.30
C VAL A 114 -21.23 11.78 0.85
N ASN A 115 -21.74 12.67 0.02
CA ASN A 115 -22.78 13.63 0.43
C ASN A 115 -24.10 12.96 0.81
N ALA A 116 -24.45 11.86 0.14
CA ALA A 116 -25.68 11.10 0.42
C ALA A 116 -25.57 10.28 1.72
N HIS A 117 -24.42 9.65 1.99
CA HIS A 117 -24.29 8.65 3.05
C HIS A 117 -23.33 9.04 4.19
N LYS A 118 -22.57 10.12 4.06
CA LYS A 118 -21.81 10.81 5.11
C LYS A 118 -20.88 9.91 5.93
N PRO A 119 -19.81 9.33 5.34
CA PRO A 119 -18.84 8.54 6.07
C PRO A 119 -18.00 9.39 7.02
N GLU A 120 -17.66 8.85 8.20
CA GLU A 120 -16.74 9.49 9.15
C GLU A 120 -15.30 9.44 8.64
N ILE A 121 -14.89 8.27 8.11
CA ILE A 121 -13.55 8.02 7.58
C ILE A 121 -13.65 7.46 6.17
N LEU A 122 -12.80 7.93 5.27
CA LEU A 122 -12.66 7.40 3.91
C LEU A 122 -11.19 7.08 3.62
N LEU A 123 -10.91 5.80 3.38
CA LEU A 123 -9.58 5.27 3.10
C LEU A 123 -9.45 4.87 1.64
N LEU A 124 -8.30 5.20 1.03
CA LEU A 124 -7.94 4.80 -0.33
C LEU A 124 -6.50 4.25 -0.36
N GLY A 125 -6.17 3.39 -1.32
CA GLY A 125 -4.79 2.99 -1.56
C GLY A 125 -3.94 4.16 -2.07
N ALA A 126 -2.69 4.27 -1.65
CA ALA A 126 -1.76 5.26 -2.21
C ALA A 126 -1.11 4.74 -3.51
N THR A 127 -1.92 4.18 -4.39
CA THR A 127 -1.59 3.84 -5.78
C THR A 127 -1.61 5.09 -6.64
N THR A 128 -1.30 4.97 -7.92
CA THR A 128 -1.44 6.10 -8.86
C THR A 128 -2.88 6.57 -8.94
N LEU A 129 -3.84 5.63 -9.10
CA LEU A 129 -5.26 5.94 -9.17
C LEU A 129 -5.77 6.50 -7.84
N GLY A 130 -5.47 5.83 -6.74
CA GLY A 130 -6.00 6.23 -5.44
C GLY A 130 -5.50 7.59 -4.96
N ARG A 131 -4.24 7.96 -5.26
CA ARG A 131 -3.72 9.32 -4.95
C ARG A 131 -4.41 10.40 -5.78
N ASP A 132 -4.61 10.14 -7.06
CA ASP A 132 -5.27 11.05 -7.98
C ASP A 132 -6.73 11.27 -7.56
N LEU A 133 -7.47 10.21 -7.33
CA LEU A 133 -8.87 10.26 -6.90
C LEU A 133 -9.03 10.92 -5.52
N ALA A 134 -8.22 10.52 -4.54
CA ALA A 134 -8.33 11.03 -3.17
C ALA A 134 -8.13 12.55 -3.10
N GLY A 135 -7.16 13.08 -3.87
CA GLY A 135 -6.90 14.51 -3.93
C GLY A 135 -8.09 15.28 -4.48
N SER A 136 -8.70 14.80 -5.55
CA SER A 136 -9.86 15.44 -6.19
C SER A 136 -11.11 15.38 -5.29
N VAL A 137 -11.38 14.22 -4.70
CA VAL A 137 -12.52 14.05 -3.77
C VAL A 137 -12.35 14.94 -2.54
N ALA A 138 -11.17 14.97 -1.91
CA ALA A 138 -10.90 15.82 -0.75
C ALA A 138 -11.07 17.31 -1.06
N THR A 139 -10.60 17.73 -2.22
CA THR A 139 -10.73 19.13 -2.68
C THR A 139 -12.19 19.50 -2.90
N THR A 140 -12.97 18.65 -3.56
CA THR A 140 -14.39 18.90 -3.84
C THR A 140 -15.23 18.92 -2.56
N LEU A 141 -14.91 18.05 -1.60
CA LEU A 141 -15.58 18.00 -0.29
C LEU A 141 -15.06 19.05 0.70
N LEU A 142 -14.02 19.81 0.33
CA LEU A 142 -13.35 20.79 1.20
C LEU A 142 -12.89 20.17 2.53
N THR A 143 -12.33 18.98 2.49
CA THR A 143 -11.85 18.24 3.68
C THR A 143 -10.35 18.00 3.65
N GLY A 144 -9.80 17.54 4.79
CA GLY A 144 -8.38 17.20 4.91
C GLY A 144 -8.07 15.79 4.38
N LEU A 145 -6.93 15.65 3.69
CA LEU A 145 -6.38 14.39 3.22
C LEU A 145 -4.96 14.20 3.75
N THR A 146 -4.73 13.10 4.49
CA THR A 146 -3.38 12.68 4.84
C THR A 146 -2.89 11.65 3.83
N ALA A 147 -1.88 12.02 3.04
CA ALA A 147 -1.39 11.16 1.96
C ALA A 147 -0.21 10.28 2.40
N ASP A 148 -0.10 9.08 1.79
CA ASP A 148 1.03 8.16 1.96
C ASP A 148 1.24 7.65 3.41
N CYS A 149 0.15 7.38 4.10
CA CYS A 149 0.19 6.88 5.47
C CYS A 149 0.82 5.49 5.55
N THR A 150 1.50 5.25 6.68
CA THR A 150 2.09 3.95 7.03
C THR A 150 1.49 3.36 8.31
N GLU A 151 0.69 4.16 9.04
CA GLU A 151 -0.01 3.71 10.23
C GLU A 151 -1.32 4.50 10.37
N LEU A 152 -2.37 3.82 10.81
CA LEU A 152 -3.67 4.40 11.12
C LEU A 152 -4.10 3.97 12.53
N ALA A 153 -4.68 4.88 13.27
CA ALA A 153 -5.28 4.58 14.57
C ALA A 153 -6.48 5.49 14.81
N VAL A 154 -7.33 5.11 15.74
CA VAL A 154 -8.36 5.99 16.30
C VAL A 154 -7.90 6.36 17.71
N ASP A 155 -7.88 7.63 18.04
CA ASP A 155 -7.52 8.06 19.39
C ASP A 155 -8.72 8.03 20.38
N ALA A 156 -8.48 8.49 21.61
CA ALA A 156 -9.47 8.41 22.69
C ALA A 156 -10.75 9.23 22.44
N ASP A 157 -10.69 10.23 21.55
CA ASP A 157 -11.83 11.08 21.22
C ASP A 157 -12.52 10.70 19.88
N GLY A 158 -12.11 9.58 19.28
CA GLY A 158 -12.69 9.03 18.05
C GLY A 158 -12.12 9.65 16.76
N SER A 159 -11.07 10.47 16.84
CA SER A 159 -10.45 11.05 15.65
C SER A 159 -9.46 10.09 14.99
N LEU A 160 -9.40 10.09 13.65
CA LEU A 160 -8.42 9.34 12.89
C LEU A 160 -7.03 9.95 13.09
N ALA A 161 -6.12 9.18 13.66
CA ALA A 161 -4.69 9.46 13.73
C ALA A 161 -3.99 8.82 12.53
N ALA A 162 -3.68 9.62 11.52
CA ALA A 162 -3.04 9.14 10.30
C ALA A 162 -1.54 9.50 10.32
N THR A 163 -0.67 8.49 10.40
CA THR A 163 0.79 8.67 10.52
C THR A 163 1.45 8.41 9.17
N ARG A 164 2.33 9.33 8.78
CA ARG A 164 3.11 9.24 7.55
C ARG A 164 4.58 9.57 7.78
N PRO A 165 5.51 8.97 7.03
CA PRO A 165 6.90 9.38 7.05
C PRO A 165 7.09 10.71 6.31
N THR A 166 7.92 11.57 6.88
CA THR A 166 8.33 12.87 6.33
C THR A 166 9.85 12.96 6.24
N PHE A 167 10.38 13.96 5.54
CA PHE A 167 11.82 14.18 5.41
C PHE A 167 12.61 12.92 5.03
N GLY A 168 12.16 12.23 3.98
CA GLY A 168 12.84 11.02 3.51
C GLY A 168 12.70 9.80 4.42
N GLY A 169 11.72 9.79 5.32
CA GLY A 169 11.49 8.68 6.27
C GLY A 169 12.20 8.86 7.62
N SER A 170 12.90 9.96 7.84
CA SER A 170 13.62 10.22 9.09
C SER A 170 12.71 10.67 10.24
N LEU A 171 11.49 11.11 9.94
CA LEU A 171 10.51 11.57 10.91
C LEU A 171 9.13 11.00 10.58
N LEU A 172 8.41 10.54 11.59
CA LEU A 172 6.99 10.18 11.49
C LEU A 172 6.14 11.35 11.95
N CYS A 173 5.13 11.70 11.17
CA CYS A 173 4.19 12.78 11.48
C CYS A 173 2.77 12.21 11.55
N THR A 174 2.13 12.34 12.71
CA THR A 174 0.71 11.97 12.90
C THR A 174 -0.16 13.19 12.68
N ILE A 175 -1.09 13.09 11.76
CA ILE A 175 -1.97 14.16 11.30
C ILE A 175 -3.42 13.82 11.63
N TYR A 176 -4.19 14.84 11.98
CA TYR A 176 -5.60 14.76 12.35
C TYR A 176 -6.43 15.74 11.55
N THR A 177 -7.59 15.30 11.06
CA THR A 177 -8.61 16.16 10.45
C THR A 177 -9.74 16.38 11.44
N LEU A 178 -9.56 17.32 12.41
CA LEU A 178 -10.47 17.48 13.53
C LEU A 178 -11.78 18.20 13.19
N ASN A 179 -11.75 19.10 12.19
CA ASN A 179 -12.84 20.05 11.95
C ASN A 179 -13.62 19.78 10.65
N TYR A 180 -13.27 18.77 9.90
CA TYR A 180 -13.86 18.45 8.59
C TYR A 180 -14.17 16.96 8.45
N ARG A 181 -15.12 16.62 7.57
CA ARG A 181 -15.52 15.25 7.27
C ARG A 181 -15.68 15.03 5.76
N PRO A 182 -15.46 13.82 5.28
CA PRO A 182 -14.83 12.70 5.98
C PRO A 182 -13.38 12.98 6.35
N GLN A 183 -12.83 12.25 7.34
CA GLN A 183 -11.40 12.20 7.60
C GLN A 183 -10.78 11.28 6.55
N MET A 184 -9.96 11.82 5.64
CA MET A 184 -9.44 11.04 4.52
C MET A 184 -7.96 10.71 4.68
N ALA A 185 -7.61 9.48 4.30
CA ALA A 185 -6.23 9.05 4.23
C ALA A 185 -5.98 8.16 3.00
N THR A 186 -4.81 8.33 2.36
CA THR A 186 -4.28 7.31 1.46
C THR A 186 -3.18 6.52 2.15
N VAL A 187 -3.16 5.21 1.95
CA VAL A 187 -2.23 4.29 2.62
C VAL A 187 -1.37 3.57 1.58
N ARG A 188 -0.08 3.52 1.81
CA ARG A 188 0.85 2.81 0.91
C ARG A 188 0.50 1.34 0.81
N PRO A 189 0.49 0.76 -0.39
CA PRO A 189 0.41 -0.69 -0.57
C PRO A 189 1.52 -1.41 0.20
N ARG A 190 1.23 -2.59 0.71
CA ARG A 190 2.16 -3.48 1.44
C ARG A 190 2.63 -2.96 2.80
N VAL A 191 2.00 -1.95 3.34
CA VAL A 191 2.30 -1.43 4.68
C VAL A 191 1.39 -2.05 5.73
N MET A 192 0.09 -2.16 5.43
CA MET A 192 -0.85 -2.84 6.31
C MET A 192 -0.80 -4.36 6.09
N ALA A 193 -1.12 -5.11 7.14
CA ALA A 193 -1.17 -6.56 7.04
C ALA A 193 -2.38 -6.99 6.20
N MET A 194 -2.18 -7.95 5.30
CA MET A 194 -3.28 -8.61 4.59
C MET A 194 -4.12 -9.37 5.62
N PRO A 195 -5.43 -9.10 5.75
CA PRO A 195 -6.29 -9.85 6.65
C PRO A 195 -6.51 -11.28 6.15
N GLU A 196 -6.84 -12.19 7.07
CA GLU A 196 -7.28 -13.53 6.70
C GLU A 196 -8.64 -13.46 5.99
N ARG A 197 -8.79 -14.30 4.97
CA ARG A 197 -10.05 -14.43 4.25
C ARG A 197 -11.04 -15.24 5.08
N LEU A 198 -12.18 -14.64 5.39
CA LEU A 198 -13.26 -15.27 6.17
C LEU A 198 -14.28 -15.91 5.22
N GLU A 199 -14.27 -17.23 5.12
CA GLU A 199 -15.19 -17.95 4.25
C GLU A 199 -16.65 -17.83 4.75
N GLY A 200 -17.56 -17.66 3.80
CA GLY A 200 -19.01 -17.62 4.08
C GLY A 200 -19.54 -16.32 4.70
N ARG A 201 -18.67 -15.31 4.94
CA ARG A 201 -19.14 -14.01 5.41
C ARG A 201 -19.97 -13.32 4.32
N GLN A 202 -21.12 -12.80 4.70
CA GLN A 202 -22.04 -12.06 3.84
C GLN A 202 -22.22 -10.65 4.36
N GLY A 203 -22.58 -9.72 3.48
CA GLY A 203 -22.87 -8.33 3.79
C GLY A 203 -24.04 -7.80 2.96
N ARG A 204 -24.36 -6.54 3.13
CA ARG A 204 -25.44 -5.86 2.39
C ARG A 204 -24.84 -5.10 1.22
N ILE A 205 -25.45 -5.20 0.04
CA ILE A 205 -25.12 -4.35 -1.12
C ILE A 205 -26.13 -3.22 -1.18
N ILE A 206 -25.63 -1.99 -1.29
CA ILE A 206 -26.42 -0.78 -1.49
C ILE A 206 -26.04 -0.23 -2.86
N GLU A 207 -26.96 -0.32 -3.81
CA GLU A 207 -26.78 0.22 -5.15
C GLU A 207 -26.95 1.74 -5.10
N PHE A 208 -26.03 2.46 -5.73
CA PHE A 208 -26.08 3.90 -5.87
C PHE A 208 -25.80 4.30 -7.31
N LYS A 209 -26.78 4.97 -7.93
CA LYS A 209 -26.61 5.49 -9.27
C LYS A 209 -26.19 6.96 -9.20
N PRO A 210 -24.97 7.31 -9.64
CA PRO A 210 -24.55 8.70 -9.67
C PRO A 210 -25.24 9.44 -10.82
N ASP A 211 -25.41 10.74 -10.65
CA ASP A 211 -25.86 11.64 -11.72
C ASP A 211 -24.63 12.11 -12.51
N LEU A 212 -24.35 11.44 -13.62
CA LEU A 212 -23.22 11.71 -14.50
C LEU A 212 -23.72 12.04 -15.90
N ASP A 213 -23.05 12.97 -16.56
CA ASP A 213 -23.35 13.41 -17.93
C ASP A 213 -22.05 13.40 -18.75
N GLU A 214 -21.94 12.44 -19.68
CA GLU A 214 -20.75 12.26 -20.51
C GLU A 214 -20.40 13.52 -21.32
N ASP A 215 -21.41 14.30 -21.75
CA ASP A 215 -21.17 15.50 -22.55
C ASP A 215 -20.50 16.64 -21.74
N LYS A 216 -20.66 16.60 -20.42
CA LYS A 216 -20.02 17.57 -19.51
C LYS A 216 -18.60 17.15 -19.06
N ILE A 217 -18.22 15.91 -19.27
CA ILE A 217 -16.89 15.40 -18.88
C ILE A 217 -15.86 15.82 -19.91
N LEU A 218 -14.86 16.58 -19.46
CA LEU A 218 -13.87 17.19 -20.35
C LEU A 218 -12.85 16.18 -20.90
N THR A 219 -12.56 15.13 -20.15
CA THR A 219 -11.56 14.12 -20.52
C THR A 219 -12.20 12.95 -21.25
N LYS A 220 -11.59 12.51 -22.37
CA LYS A 220 -12.03 11.37 -23.16
C LYS A 220 -10.89 10.37 -23.34
N ILE A 221 -11.16 9.08 -23.15
CA ILE A 221 -10.18 8.03 -23.43
C ILE A 221 -10.25 7.69 -24.91
N LEU A 222 -9.15 7.95 -25.60
CA LEU A 222 -9.04 7.63 -27.01
C LEU A 222 -8.56 6.19 -27.24
N LYS A 223 -7.64 5.71 -26.39
CA LYS A 223 -7.05 4.38 -26.51
C LYS A 223 -6.38 3.97 -25.20
N PHE A 224 -6.56 2.73 -24.81
CA PHE A 224 -5.77 2.07 -23.77
C PHE A 224 -4.62 1.29 -24.42
N ILE A 225 -3.39 1.58 -24.01
CA ILE A 225 -2.18 0.87 -24.48
C ILE A 225 -1.58 0.17 -23.25
N PRO A 226 -1.78 -1.17 -23.12
CA PRO A 226 -1.23 -1.89 -21.99
C PRO A 226 0.30 -1.94 -22.11
N ASP A 227 0.97 -1.60 -21.01
CA ASP A 227 2.39 -1.82 -20.88
C ASP A 227 2.64 -3.34 -20.69
N ARG A 228 3.14 -3.98 -21.76
CA ARG A 228 3.37 -5.43 -21.78
C ARG A 228 4.51 -5.87 -20.86
N ASP A 229 5.42 -4.98 -20.49
CA ASP A 229 6.58 -5.29 -19.65
C ASP A 229 6.26 -5.14 -18.17
N SER A 230 5.47 -4.13 -17.78
CA SER A 230 5.01 -3.96 -16.39
C SER A 230 4.04 -5.05 -15.95
N ALA A 231 3.30 -5.66 -16.90
CA ALA A 231 2.38 -6.78 -16.61
C ALA A 231 3.10 -8.05 -16.10
N LYS A 232 4.42 -8.14 -16.26
CA LYS A 232 5.22 -9.32 -15.87
C LYS A 232 5.87 -9.19 -14.48
N SER A 233 5.86 -8.01 -13.87
CA SER A 233 6.52 -7.79 -12.57
C SER A 233 5.54 -7.85 -11.41
N ASN A 234 5.45 -9.01 -10.76
CA ASN A 234 4.71 -9.19 -9.51
C ASN A 234 5.55 -8.81 -8.26
N LEU A 235 6.59 -7.99 -8.44
CA LEU A 235 7.58 -7.68 -7.40
C LEU A 235 6.95 -7.16 -6.10
N ALA A 236 5.90 -6.34 -6.19
CA ALA A 236 5.25 -5.77 -5.01
C ALA A 236 4.57 -6.83 -4.13
N TYR A 237 4.08 -7.92 -4.74
CA TYR A 237 3.27 -8.96 -4.08
C TYR A 237 3.96 -10.32 -4.02
N ALA A 238 5.25 -10.39 -4.34
CA ALA A 238 6.00 -11.62 -4.29
C ALA A 238 6.29 -12.07 -2.85
N ASP A 239 6.13 -13.36 -2.58
CA ASP A 239 6.46 -13.97 -1.29
C ASP A 239 7.97 -14.03 -1.04
N ILE A 240 8.75 -14.17 -2.10
CA ILE A 240 10.21 -14.22 -2.04
C ILE A 240 10.79 -13.21 -3.03
N VAL A 241 11.72 -12.39 -2.59
CA VAL A 241 12.40 -11.41 -3.43
C VAL A 241 13.92 -11.51 -3.25
N VAL A 242 14.63 -11.60 -4.38
CA VAL A 242 16.10 -11.49 -4.42
C VAL A 242 16.46 -10.16 -5.07
N ALA A 243 17.20 -9.32 -4.37
CA ALA A 243 17.55 -7.99 -4.85
C ALA A 243 19.05 -7.74 -4.90
N GLY A 244 19.46 -6.98 -5.91
CA GLY A 244 20.84 -6.60 -6.12
C GLY A 244 21.12 -5.12 -5.86
N GLY A 245 22.34 -4.81 -5.47
CA GLY A 245 22.89 -3.46 -5.33
C GLY A 245 24.21 -3.26 -6.10
N LEU A 246 24.81 -2.09 -5.96
CA LEU A 246 26.08 -1.77 -6.63
C LEU A 246 27.24 -2.69 -6.26
N GLY A 247 27.16 -3.40 -5.14
CA GLY A 247 28.14 -4.41 -4.75
C GLY A 247 28.27 -5.58 -5.72
N LEU A 248 27.33 -5.73 -6.68
CA LEU A 248 27.45 -6.65 -7.81
C LEU A 248 28.42 -6.19 -8.90
N GLN A 249 28.90 -4.95 -8.85
CA GLN A 249 29.94 -4.34 -9.67
C GLN A 249 29.58 -4.14 -11.15
N SER A 250 28.84 -5.04 -11.79
CA SER A 250 28.48 -4.92 -13.20
C SER A 250 27.05 -5.42 -13.50
N ALA A 251 26.52 -5.03 -14.67
CA ALA A 251 25.20 -5.50 -15.15
C ALA A 251 25.19 -7.02 -15.41
N GLU A 252 26.30 -7.58 -15.88
CA GLU A 252 26.46 -9.01 -16.14
C GLU A 252 26.32 -9.81 -14.84
N ASN A 253 26.92 -9.33 -13.74
CA ASN A 253 26.83 -9.99 -12.45
C ASN A 253 25.41 -9.95 -11.86
N PHE A 254 24.53 -9.05 -12.32
CA PHE A 254 23.13 -9.06 -11.92
C PHE A 254 22.41 -10.35 -12.37
N GLN A 255 22.95 -11.09 -13.35
CA GLN A 255 22.42 -12.40 -13.71
C GLN A 255 22.49 -13.41 -12.56
N LEU A 256 23.42 -13.25 -11.61
CA LEU A 256 23.49 -14.10 -10.41
C LEU A 256 22.24 -13.94 -9.52
N VAL A 257 21.71 -12.72 -9.41
CA VAL A 257 20.46 -12.43 -8.71
C VAL A 257 19.28 -13.10 -9.42
N ARG A 258 19.20 -12.97 -10.75
CA ARG A 258 18.15 -13.60 -11.56
C ARG A 258 18.17 -15.13 -11.44
N ASN A 259 19.38 -15.72 -11.44
CA ASN A 259 19.56 -17.16 -11.33
C ASN A 259 19.07 -17.68 -9.97
N LEU A 260 19.43 -17.00 -8.88
CA LEU A 260 18.97 -17.36 -7.55
C LEU A 260 17.44 -17.18 -7.41
N ALA A 261 16.91 -16.06 -7.91
CA ALA A 261 15.46 -15.81 -7.94
C ALA A 261 14.71 -16.94 -8.68
N SER A 262 15.20 -17.33 -9.85
CA SER A 262 14.60 -18.42 -10.65
C SER A 262 14.57 -19.76 -9.90
N VAL A 263 15.63 -20.12 -9.19
CA VAL A 263 15.69 -21.38 -8.42
C VAL A 263 14.73 -21.36 -7.23
N LEU A 264 14.51 -20.19 -6.62
CA LEU A 264 13.60 -20.02 -5.49
C LEU A 264 12.14 -19.82 -5.90
N GLY A 265 11.84 -19.69 -7.20
CA GLY A 265 10.52 -19.25 -7.66
C GLY A 265 10.21 -17.81 -7.18
N ALA A 266 11.24 -17.00 -7.02
CA ALA A 266 11.19 -15.66 -6.47
C ALA A 266 11.15 -14.58 -7.57
N GLU A 267 10.64 -13.41 -7.22
CA GLU A 267 10.83 -12.20 -8.01
C GLU A 267 12.21 -11.58 -7.76
N PHE A 268 12.70 -10.84 -8.75
CA PHE A 268 13.95 -10.09 -8.59
C PHE A 268 13.71 -8.59 -8.65
N GLY A 269 14.56 -7.86 -7.93
CA GLY A 269 14.56 -6.39 -7.92
C GLY A 269 15.93 -5.82 -7.60
N GLY A 270 15.99 -4.51 -7.41
CA GLY A 270 17.26 -3.88 -7.04
C GLY A 270 17.11 -2.48 -6.48
N SER A 271 18.20 -1.96 -5.96
CA SER A 271 18.26 -0.62 -5.45
C SER A 271 18.28 0.44 -6.58
N ARG A 272 17.86 1.67 -6.28
CA ARG A 272 17.80 2.79 -7.23
C ARG A 272 19.07 2.98 -8.09
N PRO A 273 20.31 2.86 -7.56
CA PRO A 273 21.49 3.00 -8.39
C PRO A 273 21.59 2.06 -9.58
N LEU A 274 20.98 0.85 -9.51
CA LEU A 274 20.96 -0.10 -10.63
C LEU A 274 20.06 0.40 -11.76
N VAL A 275 18.93 1.01 -11.42
CA VAL A 275 18.02 1.64 -12.39
C VAL A 275 18.70 2.84 -13.06
N GLN A 276 19.38 3.68 -12.27
CA GLN A 276 20.13 4.84 -12.80
C GLN A 276 21.26 4.44 -13.76
N LYS A 277 21.87 3.26 -13.55
CA LYS A 277 22.88 2.69 -14.45
C LYS A 277 22.29 1.88 -15.62
N GLY A 278 20.96 1.73 -15.68
CA GLY A 278 20.30 0.95 -16.72
C GLY A 278 20.50 -0.58 -16.63
N TRP A 279 20.89 -1.10 -15.44
CA TRP A 279 21.04 -2.55 -15.25
C TRP A 279 19.70 -3.27 -15.11
N ILE A 280 18.68 -2.58 -14.58
CA ILE A 280 17.31 -3.06 -14.44
C ILE A 280 16.31 -1.96 -14.80
N GLY A 281 15.08 -2.33 -15.14
CA GLY A 281 13.99 -1.39 -15.39
C GLY A 281 13.50 -0.71 -14.10
N SER A 282 12.83 0.44 -14.24
CA SER A 282 12.24 1.17 -13.13
C SER A 282 11.14 0.40 -12.40
N ASP A 283 10.45 -0.50 -13.10
CA ASP A 283 9.45 -1.43 -12.56
C ASP A 283 10.01 -2.43 -11.54
N ARG A 284 11.35 -2.60 -11.51
CA ARG A 284 12.11 -3.46 -10.60
C ARG A 284 12.80 -2.71 -9.46
N GLN A 285 12.60 -1.40 -9.37
CA GLN A 285 13.20 -0.59 -8.31
C GLN A 285 12.50 -0.83 -6.98
N ILE A 286 13.29 -1.08 -5.92
CA ILE A 286 12.83 -1.23 -4.54
C ILE A 286 13.31 -0.03 -3.72
N GLY A 287 12.41 0.55 -2.92
CA GLY A 287 12.71 1.67 -2.03
C GLY A 287 11.66 2.77 -2.06
N GLN A 288 11.92 3.87 -1.39
CA GLN A 288 11.01 5.01 -1.21
C GLN A 288 10.41 5.56 -2.52
N THR A 289 11.21 5.63 -3.58
CA THR A 289 10.80 6.13 -4.90
C THR A 289 10.53 5.01 -5.91
N GLY A 290 10.56 3.77 -5.45
CA GLY A 290 10.24 2.57 -6.21
C GLY A 290 9.07 1.83 -5.57
N LYS A 291 9.09 0.51 -5.68
CA LYS A 291 8.09 -0.35 -5.04
C LYS A 291 8.42 -0.57 -3.57
N THR A 292 7.40 -0.50 -2.71
CA THR A 292 7.44 -1.05 -1.35
C THR A 292 7.02 -2.51 -1.44
N ILE A 293 7.79 -3.39 -0.78
CA ILE A 293 7.56 -4.83 -0.80
C ILE A 293 7.46 -5.36 0.63
N ARG A 294 6.71 -6.44 0.81
CA ARG A 294 6.58 -7.15 2.09
C ARG A 294 6.65 -8.65 1.87
N PRO A 295 7.80 -9.17 1.39
CA PRO A 295 7.96 -10.60 1.17
C PRO A 295 8.17 -11.35 2.50
N LYS A 296 7.86 -12.64 2.51
CA LYS A 296 8.24 -13.55 3.58
C LYS A 296 9.76 -13.70 3.67
N LEU A 297 10.45 -13.64 2.52
CA LEU A 297 11.91 -13.69 2.45
C LEU A 297 12.45 -12.64 1.48
N TYR A 298 13.30 -11.76 1.98
CA TYR A 298 14.05 -10.78 1.20
C TYR A 298 15.56 -11.07 1.27
N ILE A 299 16.19 -11.33 0.13
CA ILE A 299 17.65 -11.55 0.03
C ILE A 299 18.28 -10.33 -0.66
N ALA A 300 19.09 -9.60 0.07
CA ALA A 300 19.77 -8.39 -0.42
C ALA A 300 21.25 -8.68 -0.71
N ALA A 301 21.65 -8.61 -1.97
CA ALA A 301 23.00 -8.91 -2.43
C ALA A 301 23.75 -7.63 -2.85
N GLY A 302 24.76 -7.21 -2.07
CA GLY A 302 25.56 -6.03 -2.37
C GLY A 302 24.79 -4.71 -2.30
N ILE A 303 23.78 -4.63 -1.41
CA ILE A 303 22.99 -3.43 -1.13
C ILE A 303 23.50 -2.80 0.16
N SER A 304 23.72 -1.47 0.16
CA SER A 304 24.22 -0.74 1.34
C SER A 304 23.20 -0.60 2.46
N GLY A 305 21.90 -0.56 2.13
CA GLY A 305 20.84 -0.38 3.13
C GLY A 305 20.59 1.06 3.53
N ALA A 306 20.81 2.02 2.64
CA ALA A 306 20.44 3.42 2.86
C ALA A 306 18.95 3.54 3.24
N ILE A 307 18.59 4.55 4.04
CA ILE A 307 17.24 4.73 4.59
C ILE A 307 16.14 4.71 3.51
N GLN A 308 16.44 5.24 2.33
CA GLN A 308 15.51 5.24 1.19
C GLN A 308 15.23 3.83 0.65
N HIS A 309 16.17 2.89 0.79
CA HIS A 309 15.96 1.49 0.44
C HIS A 309 15.23 0.75 1.56
N ARG A 310 15.65 0.98 2.82
CA ARG A 310 15.06 0.38 4.02
C ARG A 310 13.55 0.58 4.06
N VAL A 311 13.06 1.81 3.85
CA VAL A 311 11.61 2.14 3.82
C VAL A 311 10.81 1.26 2.86
N GLY A 312 11.45 0.76 1.79
CA GLY A 312 10.79 -0.11 0.82
C GLY A 312 10.78 -1.60 1.19
N VAL A 313 11.49 -2.02 2.25
CA VAL A 313 11.68 -3.46 2.57
C VAL A 313 11.53 -3.80 4.05
N GLU A 314 11.43 -2.82 4.94
CA GLU A 314 11.39 -3.06 6.39
C GLU A 314 10.19 -3.89 6.87
N GLY A 315 9.14 -3.99 6.04
CA GLY A 315 7.99 -4.86 6.29
C GLY A 315 8.21 -6.34 5.93
N ALA A 316 9.37 -6.73 5.43
CA ALA A 316 9.67 -8.13 5.11
C ALA A 316 9.79 -8.98 6.38
N ASP A 317 9.23 -10.21 6.37
CA ASP A 317 9.25 -11.10 7.54
C ASP A 317 10.66 -11.61 7.86
N CYS A 318 11.48 -11.85 6.83
CA CYS A 318 12.87 -12.26 6.96
C CYS A 318 13.75 -11.52 5.95
N ILE A 319 14.77 -10.81 6.45
CA ILE A 319 15.76 -10.09 5.63
C ILE A 319 17.12 -10.75 5.79
N VAL A 320 17.66 -11.26 4.69
CA VAL A 320 19.02 -11.80 4.57
C VAL A 320 19.88 -10.79 3.81
N ALA A 321 20.92 -10.27 4.44
CA ALA A 321 21.84 -9.30 3.84
C ALA A 321 23.20 -9.90 3.54
N ILE A 322 23.71 -9.68 2.34
CA ILE A 322 25.05 -10.11 1.89
C ILE A 322 25.80 -8.83 1.46
N ASN A 323 26.87 -8.49 2.17
CA ASN A 323 27.71 -7.34 1.87
C ASN A 323 29.16 -7.59 2.28
N THR A 324 30.11 -7.03 1.56
CA THR A 324 31.54 -7.07 1.93
C THR A 324 31.89 -6.10 3.05
N ASP A 325 31.15 -5.00 3.17
CA ASP A 325 31.31 -4.01 4.23
C ASP A 325 30.52 -4.45 5.46
N LYS A 326 31.24 -4.84 6.53
CA LYS A 326 30.65 -5.26 7.80
C LYS A 326 29.85 -4.16 8.52
N ASP A 327 30.15 -2.91 8.21
CA ASP A 327 29.53 -1.72 8.81
C ASP A 327 28.41 -1.15 7.92
N ALA A 328 28.04 -1.86 6.84
CA ALA A 328 26.95 -1.44 5.96
C ALA A 328 25.63 -1.29 6.74
N PRO A 329 24.88 -0.18 6.57
CA PRO A 329 23.63 0.09 7.29
C PRO A 329 22.59 -1.02 7.17
N ILE A 330 22.65 -1.87 6.12
CA ILE A 330 21.70 -2.97 5.93
C ILE A 330 21.74 -3.98 7.06
N PHE A 331 22.92 -4.19 7.68
CA PHE A 331 23.04 -5.10 8.81
C PHE A 331 22.33 -4.61 10.08
N GLY A 332 22.03 -3.29 10.16
CA GLY A 332 21.29 -2.71 11.26
C GLY A 332 19.80 -3.09 11.30
N PHE A 333 19.26 -3.67 10.20
CA PHE A 333 17.86 -4.10 10.14
C PHE A 333 17.69 -5.48 9.47
N ALA A 334 18.76 -6.16 9.08
CA ALA A 334 18.71 -7.52 8.57
C ALA A 334 18.53 -8.54 9.73
N HIS A 335 17.74 -9.58 9.50
CA HIS A 335 17.59 -10.69 10.43
C HIS A 335 18.78 -11.65 10.37
N LEU A 336 19.39 -11.78 9.20
CA LEU A 336 20.62 -12.57 8.99
C LEU A 336 21.60 -11.78 8.11
N GLY A 337 22.79 -11.54 8.61
CA GLY A 337 23.88 -10.87 7.92
C GLY A 337 25.01 -11.83 7.53
N VAL A 338 25.49 -11.74 6.29
CA VAL A 338 26.63 -12.51 5.81
C VAL A 338 27.66 -11.53 5.24
N VAL A 339 28.79 -11.40 5.95
CA VAL A 339 29.88 -10.52 5.53
C VAL A 339 30.76 -11.26 4.53
N THR A 340 30.48 -11.07 3.24
CA THR A 340 31.21 -11.73 2.15
C THR A 340 30.91 -11.07 0.81
N ASP A 341 31.68 -11.45 -0.22
CA ASP A 341 31.41 -11.04 -1.60
C ASP A 341 30.17 -11.77 -2.17
N ALA A 342 29.15 -11.00 -2.53
CA ALA A 342 27.92 -11.53 -3.12
C ALA A 342 28.18 -12.26 -4.43
N ILE A 343 29.16 -11.83 -5.24
CA ILE A 343 29.50 -12.46 -6.52
C ILE A 343 29.98 -13.89 -6.30
N ARG A 344 30.69 -14.15 -5.22
CA ARG A 344 31.17 -15.49 -4.84
C ARG A 344 30.09 -16.34 -4.17
N LEU A 345 29.25 -15.73 -3.33
CA LEU A 345 28.27 -16.46 -2.53
C LEU A 345 27.04 -16.86 -3.34
N LEU A 346 26.51 -15.99 -4.21
CA LEU A 346 25.28 -16.25 -4.94
C LEU A 346 25.29 -17.53 -5.78
N PRO A 347 26.38 -17.88 -6.52
CA PRO A 347 26.45 -19.16 -7.24
C PRO A 347 26.35 -20.37 -6.32
N ALA A 348 27.07 -20.34 -5.17
CA ALA A 348 27.04 -21.41 -4.18
C ALA A 348 25.66 -21.58 -3.54
N LEU A 349 24.99 -20.46 -3.19
CA LEU A 349 23.61 -20.48 -2.70
C LEU A 349 22.65 -21.04 -3.75
N THR A 350 22.78 -20.61 -4.98
CA THR A 350 21.91 -21.07 -6.10
C THR A 350 22.02 -22.59 -6.26
N GLU A 351 23.23 -23.13 -6.20
CA GLU A 351 23.44 -24.57 -6.33
C GLU A 351 22.93 -25.34 -5.09
N ALA A 352 23.13 -24.80 -3.90
CA ALA A 352 22.64 -25.40 -2.66
C ALA A 352 21.11 -25.49 -2.62
N PHE A 353 20.42 -24.39 -3.01
CA PHE A 353 18.95 -24.38 -3.11
C PHE A 353 18.46 -25.29 -4.23
N ARG A 354 19.11 -25.32 -5.39
CA ARG A 354 18.74 -26.23 -6.49
C ARG A 354 18.76 -27.68 -6.04
N LYS A 355 19.79 -28.11 -5.28
CA LYS A 355 19.87 -29.46 -4.72
C LYS A 355 18.80 -29.76 -3.71
N ARG A 356 18.49 -28.81 -2.82
CA ARG A 356 17.47 -28.99 -1.76
C ARG A 356 16.04 -28.95 -2.26
N LEU A 357 15.75 -28.10 -3.25
CA LEU A 357 14.40 -27.94 -3.81
C LEU A 357 14.10 -28.95 -4.93
N SER A 358 15.09 -29.75 -5.36
CA SER A 358 14.84 -30.85 -6.29
C SER A 358 13.91 -31.92 -5.65
N PRO A 359 13.13 -32.70 -6.47
CA PRO A 359 12.22 -33.72 -5.94
C PRO A 359 12.91 -34.67 -4.95
N HIS A 360 14.14 -35.10 -5.23
CA HIS A 360 14.96 -35.97 -4.34
C HIS A 360 15.50 -35.24 -3.09
N GLY A 361 15.52 -33.94 -3.07
CA GLY A 361 15.95 -33.13 -1.91
C GLY A 361 14.83 -32.88 -0.91
N ARG A 362 13.58 -32.85 -1.36
CA ARG A 362 12.40 -32.63 -0.48
C ARG A 362 12.15 -33.81 0.45
N ASP A 363 12.39 -35.03 0.00
CA ASP A 363 12.22 -36.25 0.82
C ASP A 363 13.19 -36.32 2.01
N ARG A 364 14.32 -35.61 1.95
CA ARG A 364 15.31 -35.53 3.07
C ARG A 364 15.00 -34.49 4.13
N LEU A 365 14.01 -33.63 3.90
CA LEU A 365 13.58 -32.57 4.85
C LEU A 365 12.31 -32.97 5.61
N ALA A 366 11.64 -34.05 5.20
CA ALA A 366 10.42 -34.58 5.82
C ALA A 366 10.68 -35.73 6.82
N GLY A 367 11.91 -36.09 7.08
CA GLY A 367 12.41 -37.01 8.11
C GLY A 367 13.32 -36.23 9.07
#